data_7964c24052b107daed90d11036897fb2
#
_entry.id   7964c24052b107daed90d11036897fb2
#
_cell.length_a   1.000
_cell.length_b   1.000
_cell.length_c   1.000
_cell.angle_alpha   90.00
_cell.angle_beta   90.00
_cell.angle_gamma   90.00
#
_symmetry.space_group_name_H-M   'P 1'
#
loop_
_entity.id
_entity.type
_entity.pdbx_description
1 polymer ?
#
loop_
_entity_poly.entity_id
_entity_poly.type
_entity_poly.pdbx_seq_one_letter_code
_entity_poly.pdbx_strand_id
1 'polypeptide(L)'
;WLINLTYFYFAFFLCYTQKYYNLTQEAKALKAKLKNGEKAAPKPCVYVLDFKGDISASETTALREEISAIINVAKADDEVLLRLESPGGVVHGYGLAASQLARLKQKGIKLTVAVDKVAASGGYMMACVADKIVSAPFAIIGSIGVVAQIPNIHRLLKKHDVDVDVMTAGEFKRT
;
A
#
# COMPACT_ATOMS: atom_id res chain seq x y z
N TRP A 1 -30.12 -17.56 -4.31
CA TRP A 1 -28.77 -17.17 -3.87
C TRP A 1 -27.67 -17.78 -4.72
N LEU A 2 -27.76 -19.05 -5.09
CA LEU A 2 -26.78 -19.75 -5.95
C LEU A 2 -26.75 -19.24 -7.40
N ILE A 3 -27.86 -18.76 -7.93
CA ILE A 3 -27.96 -18.25 -9.31
C ILE A 3 -27.20 -16.93 -9.49
N ASN A 4 -27.16 -16.07 -8.47
CA ASN A 4 -26.43 -14.80 -8.51
C ASN A 4 -24.90 -14.98 -8.49
N LEU A 5 -24.40 -16.01 -7.82
CA LEU A 5 -22.96 -16.29 -7.75
C LEU A 5 -22.42 -16.76 -9.12
N THR A 6 -23.19 -17.58 -9.83
CA THR A 6 -22.81 -18.10 -11.17
C THR A 6 -22.76 -17.00 -12.21
N TYR A 7 -23.71 -16.04 -12.18
CA TYR A 7 -23.70 -14.88 -13.06
C TYR A 7 -22.51 -13.94 -12.76
N PHE A 8 -22.15 -13.79 -11.50
CA PHE A 8 -21.00 -12.96 -11.10
C PHE A 8 -19.67 -13.56 -11.58
N TYR A 9 -19.48 -14.87 -11.44
CA TYR A 9 -18.31 -15.57 -11.96
C TYR A 9 -18.24 -15.54 -13.50
N PHE A 10 -19.36 -15.68 -14.16
CA PHE A 10 -19.43 -15.64 -15.63
C PHE A 10 -19.14 -14.23 -16.16
N ALA A 11 -19.67 -13.19 -15.55
CA ALA A 11 -19.38 -11.80 -15.90
C ALA A 11 -17.90 -11.43 -15.64
N PHE A 12 -17.34 -11.89 -14.53
CA PHE A 12 -15.92 -11.70 -14.21
C PHE A 12 -15.01 -12.44 -15.19
N PHE A 13 -15.37 -13.68 -15.55
CA PHE A 13 -14.63 -14.48 -16.53
C PHE A 13 -14.69 -13.85 -17.92
N LEU A 14 -15.84 -13.34 -18.35
CA LEU A 14 -15.99 -12.63 -19.63
C LEU A 14 -15.19 -11.31 -19.65
N CYS A 15 -15.21 -10.56 -18.58
CA CYS A 15 -14.44 -9.31 -18.46
C CYS A 15 -12.92 -9.59 -18.50
N TYR A 16 -12.47 -10.65 -17.82
CA TYR A 16 -11.07 -11.07 -17.80
C TYR A 16 -10.62 -11.58 -19.18
N THR A 17 -11.42 -12.43 -19.83
CA THR A 17 -11.11 -12.95 -21.17
C THR A 17 -11.11 -11.86 -22.23
N GLN A 18 -12.02 -10.89 -22.16
CA GLN A 18 -12.06 -9.75 -23.08
C GLN A 18 -10.83 -8.84 -22.89
N LYS A 19 -10.43 -8.59 -21.65
CA LYS A 19 -9.22 -7.82 -21.35
C LYS A 19 -7.96 -8.52 -21.86
N TYR A 20 -7.87 -9.83 -21.68
CA TYR A 20 -6.75 -10.63 -22.18
C TYR A 20 -6.70 -10.68 -23.71
N TYR A 21 -7.86 -10.79 -24.36
CA TYR A 21 -7.97 -10.74 -25.81
C TYR A 21 -7.51 -9.38 -26.36
N ASN A 22 -7.92 -8.28 -25.75
CA ASN A 22 -7.50 -6.93 -26.15
C ASN A 22 -6.00 -6.73 -26.02
N LEU A 23 -5.39 -7.16 -24.91
CA LEU A 23 -3.94 -7.10 -24.71
C LEU A 23 -3.17 -7.91 -25.77
N THR A 24 -3.69 -9.08 -26.18
CA THR A 24 -3.06 -9.88 -27.24
C THR A 24 -3.18 -9.24 -28.61
N GLN A 25 -4.26 -8.55 -28.93
CA GLN A 25 -4.41 -7.80 -30.17
C GLN A 25 -3.49 -6.58 -30.20
N GLU A 26 -3.39 -5.85 -29.11
CA GLU A 26 -2.43 -4.74 -28.99
C GLU A 26 -0.97 -5.19 -29.15
N ALA A 27 -0.61 -6.32 -28.54
CA ALA A 27 0.73 -6.90 -28.67
C ALA A 27 1.04 -7.32 -30.12
N LYS A 28 0.05 -7.88 -30.85
CA LYS A 28 0.18 -8.22 -32.29
C LYS A 28 0.33 -6.97 -33.15
N ALA A 29 -0.48 -5.94 -32.89
CA ALA A 29 -0.42 -4.67 -33.59
C ALA A 29 0.95 -3.97 -33.37
N LEU A 30 1.45 -4.00 -32.14
CA LEU A 30 2.77 -3.45 -31.79
C LEU A 30 3.90 -4.22 -32.51
N LYS A 31 3.84 -5.56 -32.55
CA LYS A 31 4.80 -6.39 -33.30
C LYS A 31 4.79 -6.09 -34.80
N ALA A 32 3.60 -5.85 -35.38
CA ALA A 32 3.48 -5.46 -36.78
C ALA A 32 4.12 -4.08 -37.05
N LYS A 33 3.89 -3.09 -36.19
CA LYS A 33 4.50 -1.75 -36.29
C LYS A 33 6.02 -1.79 -36.16
N LEU A 34 6.54 -2.59 -35.22
CA LEU A 34 7.98 -2.78 -35.07
C LEU A 34 8.65 -3.43 -36.31
N LYS A 35 7.96 -4.36 -36.99
CA LYS A 35 8.43 -4.96 -38.24
C LYS A 35 8.52 -3.95 -39.38
N ASN A 36 7.63 -2.94 -39.37
CA ASN A 36 7.60 -1.91 -40.41
C ASN A 36 8.53 -0.73 -40.14
N GLY A 37 9.40 -0.81 -39.09
CA GLY A 37 10.34 0.26 -38.73
C GLY A 37 9.70 1.51 -38.14
N GLU A 38 8.41 1.48 -37.84
CA GLU A 38 7.73 2.58 -37.14
C GLU A 38 8.18 2.60 -35.68
N LYS A 39 8.79 3.71 -35.23
CA LYS A 39 9.04 3.94 -33.82
C LYS A 39 7.70 4.04 -33.09
N ALA A 40 7.38 3.05 -32.26
CA ALA A 40 6.21 3.13 -31.37
C ALA A 40 6.31 4.41 -30.52
N ALA A 41 5.25 5.19 -30.49
CA ALA A 41 5.17 6.31 -29.56
C ALA A 41 5.43 5.83 -28.13
N PRO A 42 6.19 6.57 -27.32
CA PRO A 42 6.46 6.17 -25.95
C PRO A 42 5.13 5.99 -25.21
N LYS A 43 4.87 4.77 -24.77
CA LYS A 43 3.68 4.46 -23.96
C LYS A 43 3.98 4.82 -22.50
N PRO A 44 2.99 5.31 -21.74
CA PRO A 44 3.13 5.49 -20.29
C PRO A 44 3.48 4.15 -19.62
N CYS A 45 4.34 4.22 -18.61
CA CYS A 45 4.74 3.06 -17.81
C CYS A 45 3.86 2.98 -16.55
N VAL A 46 3.60 1.75 -16.11
CA VAL A 46 3.02 1.48 -14.79
C VAL A 46 4.08 0.77 -13.96
N TYR A 47 4.57 1.46 -12.94
CA TYR A 47 5.50 0.87 -11.96
C TYR A 47 4.70 0.11 -10.92
N VAL A 48 5.00 -1.17 -10.75
CA VAL A 48 4.32 -2.02 -9.77
C VAL A 48 5.21 -2.20 -8.56
N LEU A 49 4.71 -1.81 -7.40
CA LEU A 49 5.34 -1.97 -6.11
C LEU A 49 4.57 -2.99 -5.28
N ASP A 50 5.26 -3.68 -4.40
CA ASP A 50 4.69 -4.58 -3.41
C ASP A 50 4.98 -4.06 -2.01
N PHE A 51 3.99 -4.17 -1.11
CA PHE A 51 4.19 -3.93 0.30
C PHE A 51 3.41 -4.95 1.12
N LYS A 52 4.14 -5.81 1.81
CA LYS A 52 3.60 -6.79 2.74
C LYS A 52 3.94 -6.40 4.16
N GLY A 53 2.99 -5.74 4.82
CA GLY A 53 3.22 -5.14 6.13
C GLY A 53 3.22 -6.15 7.28
N ASP A 54 4.22 -6.02 8.13
CA ASP A 54 4.30 -6.63 9.45
C ASP A 54 4.01 -5.57 10.55
N ILE A 55 4.09 -5.97 11.83
CA ILE A 55 3.84 -5.07 12.96
C ILE A 55 4.75 -3.83 12.94
N SER A 56 6.00 -3.97 12.53
CA SER A 56 7.01 -2.91 12.51
C SER A 56 7.07 -2.11 11.22
N ALA A 57 6.31 -2.52 10.19
CA ALA A 57 6.41 -1.99 8.83
C ALA A 57 7.83 -2.10 8.26
N SER A 58 8.46 -3.27 8.40
CA SER A 58 9.88 -3.49 8.08
C SER A 58 10.24 -3.20 6.63
N GLU A 59 9.29 -3.38 5.69
CA GLU A 59 9.49 -3.10 4.26
C GLU A 59 9.56 -1.60 3.91
N THR A 60 9.38 -0.71 4.89
CA THR A 60 9.38 0.76 4.64
C THR A 60 10.70 1.25 4.05
N THR A 61 11.83 0.63 4.42
CA THR A 61 13.14 1.03 3.87
C THR A 61 13.25 0.69 2.37
N ALA A 62 12.86 -0.52 1.99
CA ALA A 62 12.82 -0.94 0.58
C ALA A 62 11.85 -0.06 -0.23
N LEU A 63 10.64 0.15 0.29
CA LEU A 63 9.65 1.03 -0.33
C LEU A 63 10.19 2.45 -0.58
N ARG A 64 10.95 3.01 0.36
CA ARG A 64 11.59 4.32 0.21
C ARG A 64 12.58 4.35 -0.95
N GLU A 65 13.41 3.32 -1.08
CA GLU A 65 14.39 3.22 -2.15
C GLU A 65 13.72 3.09 -3.52
N GLU A 66 12.72 2.22 -3.63
CA GLU A 66 11.93 2.01 -4.83
C GLU A 66 11.20 3.29 -5.26
N ILE A 67 10.54 3.99 -4.33
CA ILE A 67 9.89 5.28 -4.61
C ILE A 67 10.90 6.33 -5.06
N SER A 68 12.07 6.37 -4.45
CA SER A 68 13.12 7.32 -4.84
C SER A 68 13.63 7.03 -6.25
N ALA A 69 13.80 5.76 -6.62
CA ALA A 69 14.17 5.36 -7.97
C ALA A 69 13.09 5.78 -8.99
N ILE A 70 11.81 5.51 -8.69
CA ILE A 70 10.70 5.88 -9.58
C ILE A 70 10.63 7.39 -9.77
N ILE A 71 10.72 8.18 -8.71
CA ILE A 71 10.66 9.66 -8.78
C ILE A 71 11.76 10.22 -9.71
N ASN A 72 12.90 9.56 -9.79
CA ASN A 72 14.02 10.01 -10.64
C ASN A 72 13.84 9.67 -12.12
N VAL A 73 13.02 8.68 -12.47
CA VAL A 73 12.91 8.18 -13.86
C VAL A 73 11.52 8.34 -14.46
N ALA A 74 10.48 8.47 -13.63
CA ALA A 74 9.10 8.56 -14.07
C ALA A 74 8.83 9.82 -14.88
N LYS A 75 8.00 9.68 -15.91
CA LYS A 75 7.49 10.75 -16.78
C LYS A 75 6.11 11.20 -16.33
N ALA A 76 5.60 12.28 -16.88
CA ALA A 76 4.34 12.92 -16.49
C ALA A 76 3.11 12.00 -16.58
N ASP A 77 3.10 11.06 -17.54
CA ASP A 77 1.97 10.14 -17.78
C ASP A 77 2.17 8.76 -17.14
N ASP A 78 3.26 8.56 -16.43
CA ASP A 78 3.53 7.30 -15.74
C ASP A 78 2.72 7.21 -14.45
N GLU A 79 2.38 5.98 -14.05
CA GLU A 79 1.57 5.69 -12.87
C GLU A 79 2.26 4.66 -11.98
N VAL A 80 1.93 4.68 -10.70
CA VAL A 80 2.36 3.67 -9.73
C VAL A 80 1.17 2.85 -9.27
N LEU A 81 1.31 1.53 -9.29
CA LEU A 81 0.40 0.57 -8.70
C LEU A 81 1.07 -0.08 -7.48
N LEU A 82 0.59 0.21 -6.29
CA LEU A 82 1.02 -0.47 -5.07
C LEU A 82 0.09 -1.63 -4.76
N ARG A 83 0.60 -2.86 -4.74
CA ARG A 83 -0.10 -4.01 -4.20
C ARG A 83 0.15 -4.06 -2.70
N LEU A 84 -0.90 -3.79 -1.93
CA LEU A 84 -0.81 -3.64 -0.48
C LEU A 84 -1.50 -4.80 0.23
N GLU A 85 -0.76 -5.49 1.09
CA GLU A 85 -1.30 -6.48 2.03
C GLU A 85 -0.76 -6.15 3.43
N SER A 86 -1.60 -5.60 4.32
CA SER A 86 -1.17 -5.24 5.67
C SER A 86 -2.30 -5.17 6.68
N PRO A 87 -2.18 -5.86 7.83
CA PRO A 87 -3.11 -5.73 8.94
C PRO A 87 -2.88 -4.45 9.77
N GLY A 88 -1.83 -3.67 9.47
CA GLY A 88 -1.36 -2.55 10.28
C GLY A 88 -0.32 -2.95 11.33
N GLY A 89 0.04 -1.99 12.18
CA GLY A 89 1.06 -2.16 13.22
C GLY A 89 1.40 -0.84 13.91
N VAL A 90 2.66 -0.64 14.25
CA VAL A 90 3.10 0.55 14.98
C VAL A 90 2.94 1.83 14.18
N VAL A 91 2.35 2.85 14.83
CA VAL A 91 1.93 4.09 14.17
C VAL A 91 3.08 4.80 13.45
N HIS A 92 4.25 4.90 14.07
CA HIS A 92 5.38 5.61 13.48
C HIS A 92 5.96 4.89 12.26
N GLY A 93 5.96 3.55 12.22
CA GLY A 93 6.42 2.77 11.08
C GLY A 93 5.50 2.97 9.86
N TYR A 94 4.20 2.81 10.06
CA TYR A 94 3.21 3.01 9.00
C TYR A 94 3.04 4.47 8.60
N GLY A 95 3.18 5.41 9.54
CA GLY A 95 3.23 6.83 9.24
C GLY A 95 4.40 7.19 8.32
N LEU A 96 5.57 6.59 8.58
CA LEU A 96 6.73 6.76 7.69
C LEU A 96 6.48 6.16 6.31
N ALA A 97 5.91 4.95 6.22
CA ALA A 97 5.56 4.32 4.95
C ALA A 97 4.55 5.16 4.15
N ALA A 98 3.49 5.64 4.80
CA ALA A 98 2.51 6.54 4.18
C ALA A 98 3.16 7.84 3.68
N SER A 99 4.10 8.42 4.43
CA SER A 99 4.83 9.61 4.02
C SER A 99 5.71 9.38 2.77
N GLN A 100 6.26 8.18 2.60
CA GLN A 100 6.97 7.85 1.36
C GLN A 100 6.03 7.83 0.15
N LEU A 101 4.85 7.24 0.28
CA LEU A 101 3.85 7.24 -0.78
C LEU A 101 3.39 8.67 -1.15
N ALA A 102 3.27 9.55 -0.16
CA ALA A 102 2.91 10.95 -0.40
C ALA A 102 3.93 11.69 -1.29
N ARG A 103 5.20 11.27 -1.32
CA ARG A 103 6.23 11.84 -2.22
C ARG A 103 5.87 11.65 -3.70
N LEU A 104 5.24 10.52 -4.07
CA LEU A 104 4.77 10.29 -5.44
C LEU A 104 3.74 11.36 -5.85
N LYS A 105 2.76 11.63 -4.98
CA LYS A 105 1.74 12.66 -5.23
C LYS A 105 2.34 14.05 -5.34
N GLN A 106 3.29 14.40 -4.48
CA GLN A 106 4.00 15.67 -4.54
C GLN A 106 4.74 15.87 -5.89
N LYS A 107 5.12 14.78 -6.54
CA LYS A 107 5.73 14.79 -7.88
C LYS A 107 4.71 14.69 -9.02
N GLY A 108 3.41 14.65 -8.71
CA GLY A 108 2.36 14.54 -9.71
C GLY A 108 2.21 13.14 -10.33
N ILE A 109 2.85 12.12 -9.74
CA ILE A 109 2.77 10.73 -10.19
C ILE A 109 1.50 10.13 -9.57
N LYS A 110 0.60 9.60 -10.41
CA LYS A 110 -0.63 8.96 -9.94
C LYS A 110 -0.35 7.67 -9.22
N LEU A 111 -0.97 7.51 -8.05
CA LEU A 111 -0.86 6.32 -7.21
C LEU A 111 -2.19 5.59 -7.13
N THR A 112 -2.21 4.33 -7.57
CA THR A 112 -3.31 3.40 -7.33
C THR A 112 -2.85 2.35 -6.33
N VAL A 113 -3.66 2.10 -5.31
CA VAL A 113 -3.43 1.01 -4.34
C VAL A 113 -4.40 -0.12 -4.62
N ALA A 114 -3.88 -1.33 -4.80
CA ALA A 114 -4.65 -2.56 -4.95
C ALA A 114 -4.57 -3.40 -3.67
N VAL A 115 -5.74 -3.81 -3.17
CA VAL A 115 -5.87 -4.59 -1.93
C VAL A 115 -6.62 -5.89 -2.24
N ASP A 116 -5.91 -7.01 -2.18
CA ASP A 116 -6.52 -8.31 -2.42
C ASP A 116 -7.14 -8.92 -1.16
N LYS A 117 -6.49 -8.77 0.00
CA LYS A 117 -6.89 -9.43 1.25
C LYS A 117 -7.16 -8.45 2.38
N VAL A 118 -6.19 -7.59 2.71
CA VAL A 118 -6.27 -6.72 3.87
C VAL A 118 -5.46 -5.43 3.70
N ALA A 119 -6.07 -4.30 4.04
CA ALA A 119 -5.40 -3.03 4.32
C ALA A 119 -6.11 -2.39 5.52
N ALA A 120 -5.65 -2.72 6.72
CA ALA A 120 -6.29 -2.31 7.96
C ALA A 120 -5.36 -1.44 8.81
N SER A 121 -5.92 -0.55 9.63
CA SER A 121 -5.18 0.33 10.55
C SER A 121 -4.05 1.07 9.82
N GLY A 122 -2.77 0.85 10.18
CA GLY A 122 -1.62 1.43 9.47
C GLY A 122 -1.58 1.11 7.97
N GLY A 123 -2.01 -0.10 7.56
CA GLY A 123 -2.15 -0.44 6.14
C GLY A 123 -3.20 0.42 5.44
N TYR A 124 -4.32 0.69 6.09
CA TYR A 124 -5.32 1.61 5.55
C TYR A 124 -4.84 3.06 5.51
N MET A 125 -4.05 3.49 6.49
CA MET A 125 -3.38 4.79 6.47
C MET A 125 -2.52 4.96 5.20
N MET A 126 -1.77 3.94 4.82
CA MET A 126 -1.01 3.92 3.56
C MET A 126 -1.94 3.99 2.35
N ALA A 127 -3.02 3.19 2.33
CA ALA A 127 -3.98 3.17 1.22
C ALA A 127 -4.65 4.53 1.00
N CYS A 128 -4.97 5.26 2.06
CA CYS A 128 -5.61 6.58 2.00
C CYS A 128 -4.76 7.66 1.31
N VAL A 129 -3.46 7.46 1.14
CA VAL A 129 -2.59 8.38 0.39
C VAL A 129 -2.87 8.32 -1.11
N ALA A 130 -3.38 7.19 -1.61
CA ALA A 130 -3.57 6.95 -3.04
C ALA A 130 -4.62 7.89 -3.67
N ASP A 131 -4.50 8.09 -4.98
CA ASP A 131 -5.53 8.75 -5.79
C ASP A 131 -6.71 7.80 -6.04
N LYS A 132 -6.44 6.48 -6.05
CA LYS A 132 -7.44 5.45 -6.23
C LYS A 132 -7.11 4.20 -5.41
N ILE A 133 -8.12 3.67 -4.71
CA ILE A 133 -8.05 2.38 -4.05
C ILE A 133 -8.93 1.39 -4.82
N VAL A 134 -8.37 0.24 -5.16
CA VAL A 134 -9.07 -0.89 -5.78
C VAL A 134 -8.97 -2.06 -4.83
N SER A 135 -10.09 -2.59 -4.39
CA SER A 135 -10.12 -3.72 -3.45
C SER A 135 -10.88 -4.90 -4.01
N ALA A 136 -10.46 -6.11 -3.63
CA ALA A 136 -11.25 -7.30 -3.84
C ALA A 136 -12.57 -7.20 -3.03
N PRO A 137 -13.67 -7.85 -3.48
CA PRO A 137 -14.99 -7.74 -2.83
C PRO A 137 -15.02 -8.15 -1.36
N PHE A 138 -14.12 -9.05 -0.94
CA PHE A 138 -14.01 -9.54 0.44
C PHE A 138 -12.75 -9.09 1.17
N ALA A 139 -12.03 -8.10 0.61
CA ALA A 139 -10.87 -7.53 1.28
C ALA A 139 -11.29 -6.79 2.56
N ILE A 140 -10.51 -6.94 3.61
CA ILE A 140 -10.69 -6.22 4.87
C ILE A 140 -10.02 -4.86 4.72
N ILE A 141 -10.82 -3.80 4.78
CA ILE A 141 -10.35 -2.42 4.66
C ILE A 141 -10.85 -1.59 5.82
N GLY A 142 -10.02 -0.69 6.36
CA GLY A 142 -10.42 0.23 7.42
C GLY A 142 -9.74 -0.08 8.74
N SER A 143 -10.50 -0.41 9.79
CA SER A 143 -9.99 -0.56 11.16
C SER A 143 -9.24 0.70 11.64
N ILE A 144 -9.95 1.83 11.56
CA ILE A 144 -9.38 3.15 11.90
C ILE A 144 -9.37 3.32 13.41
N GLY A 145 -8.19 3.48 13.98
CA GLY A 145 -8.03 3.72 15.41
C GLY A 145 -6.64 3.36 15.91
N VAL A 146 -6.37 3.72 17.16
CA VAL A 146 -5.13 3.39 17.87
C VAL A 146 -5.48 2.67 19.16
N VAL A 147 -4.83 1.55 19.43
CA VAL A 147 -4.94 0.80 20.68
C VAL A 147 -3.63 0.90 21.42
N ALA A 148 -3.68 1.36 22.67
CA ALA A 148 -2.55 1.35 23.58
C ALA A 148 -2.87 0.45 24.78
N GLN A 149 -2.02 -0.55 25.05
CA GLN A 149 -2.08 -1.39 26.24
C GLN A 149 -0.96 -1.00 27.19
N ILE A 150 -1.34 -0.47 28.35
CA ILE A 150 -0.38 -0.09 29.40
C ILE A 150 -0.68 -0.94 30.63
N PRO A 151 0.13 -1.98 30.91
CA PRO A 151 -0.06 -2.80 32.10
C PRO A 151 0.27 -1.96 33.36
N ASN A 152 -0.67 -1.90 34.30
CA ASN A 152 -0.44 -1.23 35.57
C ASN A 152 -0.02 -2.28 36.61
N ILE A 153 1.28 -2.36 36.85
CA ILE A 153 1.89 -3.29 37.83
C ILE A 153 2.17 -2.64 39.20
N HIS A 154 1.74 -1.41 39.42
CA HIS A 154 2.03 -0.67 40.67
C HIS A 154 1.63 -1.43 41.93
N ARG A 155 0.43 -2.07 41.96
CA ARG A 155 -0.02 -2.83 43.13
C ARG A 155 0.82 -4.08 43.37
N LEU A 156 1.33 -4.71 42.30
CA LEU A 156 2.21 -5.88 42.40
C LEU A 156 3.56 -5.46 43.02
N LEU A 157 4.16 -4.38 42.53
CA LEU A 157 5.42 -3.85 43.07
C LEU A 157 5.29 -3.48 44.54
N LYS A 158 4.26 -2.76 44.92
CA LYS A 158 3.98 -2.41 46.32
C LYS A 158 3.81 -3.64 47.22
N LYS A 159 3.17 -4.72 46.72
CA LYS A 159 3.03 -5.96 47.51
C LYS A 159 4.36 -6.64 47.77
N HIS A 160 5.37 -6.38 46.98
CA HIS A 160 6.71 -6.95 47.09
C HIS A 160 7.73 -5.92 47.61
N ASP A 161 7.29 -4.82 48.20
CA ASP A 161 8.14 -3.75 48.76
C ASP A 161 9.16 -3.20 47.73
N VAL A 162 8.74 -3.10 46.49
CA VAL A 162 9.55 -2.52 45.41
C VAL A 162 9.04 -1.11 45.09
N ASP A 163 9.87 -0.13 45.33
CA ASP A 163 9.66 1.26 44.95
C ASP A 163 10.31 1.55 43.58
N VAL A 164 9.66 2.41 42.79
CA VAL A 164 10.18 2.86 41.50
C VAL A 164 10.46 4.36 41.58
N ASP A 165 11.73 4.72 41.67
CA ASP A 165 12.17 6.10 41.62
C ASP A 165 12.47 6.53 40.18
N VAL A 166 11.79 7.59 39.70
CA VAL A 166 12.02 8.15 38.38
C VAL A 166 12.81 9.45 38.52
N MET A 167 14.10 9.40 38.25
CA MET A 167 14.97 10.57 38.19
C MET A 167 14.94 11.15 36.77
N THR A 168 14.56 12.42 36.65
CA THR A 168 14.57 13.15 35.38
C THR A 168 15.46 14.37 35.46
N ALA A 169 16.21 14.65 34.42
CA ALA A 169 16.98 15.88 34.24
C ALA A 169 16.51 16.59 32.98
N GLY A 170 16.27 17.90 33.10
CA GLY A 170 15.76 18.75 32.03
C GLY A 170 14.27 19.09 32.17
N GLU A 171 13.94 20.34 31.88
CA GLU A 171 12.61 20.93 32.09
C GLU A 171 11.53 20.24 31.28
N PHE A 172 11.85 19.74 30.07
CA PHE A 172 10.91 19.13 29.11
C PHE A 172 11.08 17.61 28.96
N LYS A 173 11.70 16.93 29.94
CA LYS A 173 11.97 15.49 29.82
C LYS A 173 10.74 14.60 30.09
N ARG A 174 9.64 15.16 30.54
CA ARG A 174 8.34 14.47 30.64
C ARG A 174 7.45 14.89 29.49
N THR A 175 7.35 14.04 28.49
CA THR A 175 6.32 14.09 27.45
C THR A 175 5.46 12.85 27.56
#